data_4bf78f6bc894078b0297f493e2bbdef3
#
_entry.id   4bf78f6bc894078b0297f493e2bbdef3
#
_cell.length_a   1.000
_cell.length_b   1.000
_cell.length_c   1.000
_cell.angle_alpha   90.00
_cell.angle_beta   90.00
_cell.angle_gamma   90.00
#
_symmetry.space_group_name_H-M   'P 1'
#
loop_
_entity.id
_entity.type
_entity.pdbx_description
1 polymer ?
#
loop_
_entity_poly.entity_id
_entity_poly.type
_entity_poly.pdbx_seq_one_letter_code
_entity_poly.pdbx_strand_id
1 'polypeptide(L)'
;MTPITRLTNTPYDELIVGMSASIRKRLTMDDIRLFAIMSGDVNPVSLDAKYAQSSRFHDIVAHGMWGGALISTVLGTELPGAGTVYTHQTLDFVKPVRIGDELLVTVTVREKKPNAYVIFDCDVVNQIGEQVLSGWAEVIAPTDKIESEIVELPDIFLNERQQLNDLLNRCKAYRPLRVAVVHPCD
;
A
#
# COMPACT_ATOMS: atom_id res chain seq x y z
N MET A 1 8.48 -16.63 -18.54
CA MET A 1 8.42 -15.16 -18.58
C MET A 1 9.79 -14.66 -18.16
N THR A 2 10.44 -13.86 -18.98
CA THR A 2 11.70 -13.21 -18.61
C THR A 2 11.40 -12.24 -17.48
N PRO A 3 12.13 -12.25 -16.36
CA PRO A 3 11.90 -11.29 -15.29
C PRO A 3 12.03 -9.87 -15.83
N ILE A 4 11.12 -8.98 -15.45
CA ILE A 4 11.24 -7.56 -15.74
C ILE A 4 12.46 -7.08 -14.97
N THR A 5 13.49 -6.67 -15.67
CA THR A 5 14.76 -6.24 -15.08
C THR A 5 14.91 -4.73 -15.05
N ARG A 6 13.95 -3.98 -15.64
CA ARG A 6 13.98 -2.52 -15.72
C ARG A 6 12.62 -1.92 -15.39
N LEU A 7 12.65 -0.83 -14.64
CA LEU A 7 11.53 0.08 -14.46
C LEU A 7 11.63 1.17 -15.54
N THR A 8 10.49 1.44 -16.18
CA THR A 8 10.33 2.57 -17.09
C THR A 8 9.18 3.45 -16.59
N ASN A 9 9.09 4.66 -17.11
CA ASN A 9 7.98 5.56 -16.81
C ASN A 9 7.23 5.96 -18.08
N THR A 10 6.07 6.59 -17.86
CA THR A 10 5.31 7.31 -18.88
C THR A 10 5.38 8.80 -18.55
N PRO A 11 6.22 9.59 -19.23
CA PRO A 11 6.33 11.02 -19.00
C PRO A 11 5.00 11.75 -19.21
N TYR A 12 4.85 12.91 -18.56
CA TYR A 12 3.62 13.70 -18.60
C TYR A 12 3.07 13.90 -20.03
N ASP A 13 3.92 14.18 -21.02
CA ASP A 13 3.50 14.42 -22.41
C ASP A 13 2.96 13.16 -23.09
N GLU A 14 3.38 11.97 -22.66
CA GLU A 14 2.92 10.68 -23.17
C GLU A 14 1.61 10.20 -22.46
N LEU A 15 1.26 10.77 -21.30
CA LEU A 15 0.03 10.41 -20.59
C LEU A 15 -1.21 10.88 -21.35
N ILE A 16 -2.21 10.02 -21.44
CA ILE A 16 -3.50 10.28 -22.09
C ILE A 16 -4.63 9.99 -21.09
N VAL A 17 -5.63 10.86 -21.03
CA VAL A 17 -6.83 10.64 -20.21
C VAL A 17 -7.50 9.32 -20.60
N GLY A 18 -7.82 8.51 -19.60
CA GLY A 18 -8.33 7.15 -19.76
C GLY A 18 -7.24 6.06 -19.80
N MET A 19 -5.95 6.42 -19.90
CA MET A 19 -4.87 5.46 -19.76
C MET A 19 -4.87 4.88 -18.34
N SER A 20 -4.67 3.55 -18.21
CA SER A 20 -4.75 2.87 -16.93
C SER A 20 -3.63 1.84 -16.78
N ALA A 21 -3.27 1.55 -15.53
CA ALA A 21 -2.39 0.45 -15.15
C ALA A 21 -2.94 -0.26 -13.93
N SER A 22 -2.58 -1.54 -13.77
CA SER A 22 -3.07 -2.36 -12.68
C SER A 22 -2.02 -3.35 -12.20
N ILE A 23 -2.09 -3.67 -10.90
CA ILE A 23 -1.37 -4.79 -10.31
C ILE A 23 -2.34 -5.75 -9.63
N ARG A 24 -1.92 -7.01 -9.46
CA ARG A 24 -2.62 -7.99 -8.62
C ARG A 24 -1.78 -8.30 -7.40
N LYS A 25 -2.42 -8.33 -6.24
CA LYS A 25 -1.76 -8.71 -5.00
C LYS A 25 -2.72 -9.53 -4.13
N ARG A 26 -2.27 -10.70 -3.70
CA ARG A 26 -2.97 -11.51 -2.69
C ARG A 26 -2.51 -11.08 -1.31
N LEU A 27 -3.46 -10.87 -0.39
CA LEU A 27 -3.16 -10.61 1.01
C LEU A 27 -2.73 -11.89 1.73
N THR A 28 -1.58 -11.85 2.35
CA THR A 28 -1.05 -12.91 3.21
C THR A 28 -0.94 -12.44 4.66
N MET A 29 -0.79 -13.39 5.60
CA MET A 29 -0.50 -13.03 7.00
C MET A 29 0.85 -12.32 7.14
N ASP A 30 1.81 -12.64 6.28
CA ASP A 30 3.13 -11.98 6.30
C ASP A 30 3.04 -10.53 5.82
N ASP A 31 2.18 -10.22 4.84
CA ASP A 31 1.92 -8.82 4.45
C ASP A 31 1.37 -8.01 5.63
N ILE A 32 0.43 -8.58 6.41
CA ILE A 32 -0.13 -7.93 7.60
C ILE A 32 0.95 -7.69 8.66
N ARG A 33 1.79 -8.69 8.93
CA ARG A 33 2.88 -8.60 9.90
C ARG A 33 3.92 -7.58 9.49
N LEU A 34 4.35 -7.60 8.24
CA LEU A 34 5.30 -6.63 7.69
C LEU A 34 4.75 -5.20 7.74
N PHE A 35 3.47 -5.03 7.42
CA PHE A 35 2.83 -3.72 7.54
C PHE A 35 2.78 -3.24 9.00
N ALA A 36 2.42 -4.12 9.95
CA ALA A 36 2.42 -3.81 11.37
C ALA A 36 3.83 -3.44 11.88
N ILE A 37 4.87 -4.18 11.46
CA ILE A 37 6.26 -3.91 11.84
C ILE A 37 6.69 -2.53 11.32
N MET A 38 6.40 -2.23 10.07
CA MET A 38 6.79 -0.99 9.40
C MET A 38 6.04 0.22 9.96
N SER A 39 4.72 0.11 10.17
CA SER A 39 3.86 1.22 10.59
C SER A 39 3.76 1.38 12.11
N GLY A 40 4.04 0.33 12.88
CA GLY A 40 3.73 0.27 14.32
C GLY A 40 2.25 0.04 14.64
N ASP A 41 1.40 -0.20 13.63
CA ASP A 41 -0.03 -0.46 13.82
C ASP A 41 -0.24 -1.92 14.26
N VAL A 42 -0.34 -2.09 15.58
CA VAL A 42 -0.56 -3.39 16.24
C VAL A 42 -2.04 -3.61 16.60
N ASN A 43 -2.97 -3.09 15.81
CA ASN A 43 -4.40 -3.28 16.04
C ASN A 43 -4.74 -4.78 16.11
N PRO A 44 -5.34 -5.25 17.23
CA PRO A 44 -5.60 -6.67 17.42
C PRO A 44 -6.58 -7.27 16.39
N VAL A 45 -7.40 -6.47 15.72
CA VAL A 45 -8.28 -6.95 14.64
C VAL A 45 -7.50 -7.53 13.44
N SER A 46 -6.25 -7.11 13.27
CA SER A 46 -5.38 -7.59 12.20
C SER A 46 -4.36 -8.66 12.64
N LEU A 47 -4.09 -8.77 13.95
CA LEU A 47 -2.98 -9.60 14.46
C LEU A 47 -3.42 -10.70 15.42
N ASP A 48 -4.58 -10.61 16.04
CA ASP A 48 -5.11 -11.57 17.01
C ASP A 48 -6.40 -12.22 16.47
N ALA A 49 -6.30 -13.49 16.05
CA ALA A 49 -7.41 -14.22 15.46
C ALA A 49 -8.61 -14.37 16.44
N LYS A 50 -8.34 -14.52 17.75
CA LYS A 50 -9.40 -14.64 18.76
C LYS A 50 -10.16 -13.33 18.93
N TYR A 51 -9.41 -12.22 18.99
CA TYR A 51 -10.00 -10.89 19.02
C TYR A 51 -10.79 -10.59 17.75
N ALA A 52 -10.18 -10.83 16.57
CA ALA A 52 -10.79 -10.58 15.27
C ALA A 52 -12.11 -11.35 15.10
N GLN A 53 -12.17 -12.62 15.54
CA GLN A 53 -13.39 -13.43 15.49
C GLN A 53 -14.51 -12.85 16.37
N SER A 54 -14.21 -12.22 17.51
CA SER A 54 -15.18 -11.55 18.37
C SER A 54 -15.57 -10.15 17.90
N SER A 55 -14.85 -9.59 16.93
CA SER A 55 -15.08 -8.27 16.34
C SER A 55 -16.24 -8.30 15.34
N ARG A 56 -16.65 -7.11 14.89
CA ARG A 56 -17.66 -6.97 13.81
C ARG A 56 -17.25 -7.59 12.48
N PHE A 57 -15.96 -7.89 12.28
CA PHE A 57 -15.45 -8.48 11.04
C PHE A 57 -15.49 -10.01 11.05
N HIS A 58 -15.52 -10.64 12.25
CA HIS A 58 -15.52 -12.08 12.47
C HIS A 58 -14.34 -12.83 11.87
N ASP A 59 -13.28 -12.09 11.49
CA ASP A 59 -12.05 -12.62 10.90
C ASP A 59 -10.94 -11.57 10.95
N ILE A 60 -9.69 -12.00 10.71
CA ILE A 60 -8.55 -11.11 10.53
C ILE A 60 -8.75 -10.29 9.24
N VAL A 61 -8.54 -8.98 9.35
CA VAL A 61 -8.60 -8.05 8.22
C VAL A 61 -7.30 -7.29 8.05
N ALA A 62 -7.00 -6.90 6.81
CA ALA A 62 -5.86 -6.05 6.50
C ALA A 62 -5.97 -4.70 7.21
N HIS A 63 -4.82 -4.10 7.51
CA HIS A 63 -4.76 -2.67 7.82
C HIS A 63 -5.28 -1.87 6.62
N GLY A 64 -6.15 -0.89 6.84
CA GLY A 64 -6.75 -0.14 5.73
C GLY A 64 -5.71 0.46 4.79
N MET A 65 -4.67 1.09 5.35
CA MET A 65 -3.61 1.74 4.57
C MET A 65 -2.71 0.76 3.79
N TRP A 66 -2.79 -0.56 4.02
CA TRP A 66 -2.14 -1.55 3.16
C TRP A 66 -2.66 -1.45 1.71
N GLY A 67 -3.96 -1.26 1.52
CA GLY A 67 -4.55 -1.00 0.20
C GLY A 67 -4.05 0.30 -0.43
N GLY A 68 -3.89 1.35 0.38
CA GLY A 68 -3.28 2.63 -0.05
C GLY A 68 -1.83 2.47 -0.50
N ALA A 69 -1.05 1.62 0.17
CA ALA A 69 0.32 1.31 -0.22
C ALA A 69 0.38 0.62 -1.61
N LEU A 70 -0.60 -0.23 -1.94
CA LEU A 70 -0.68 -0.85 -3.26
C LEU A 70 -1.00 0.17 -4.37
N ILE A 71 -1.86 1.17 -4.10
CA ILE A 71 -2.10 2.29 -5.04
C ILE A 71 -0.79 3.04 -5.28
N SER A 72 -0.03 3.32 -4.21
CA SER A 72 1.29 3.95 -4.31
C SER A 72 2.24 3.14 -5.18
N THR A 73 2.20 1.81 -5.09
CA THR A 73 3.00 0.93 -5.95
C THR A 73 2.65 1.15 -7.42
N VAL A 74 1.36 1.13 -7.79
CA VAL A 74 0.97 1.31 -9.20
C VAL A 74 1.42 2.67 -9.73
N LEU A 75 1.20 3.74 -8.95
CA LEU A 75 1.60 5.09 -9.36
C LEU A 75 3.13 5.26 -9.46
N GLY A 76 3.89 4.64 -8.59
CA GLY A 76 5.34 4.78 -8.54
C GLY A 76 6.12 3.84 -9.46
N THR A 77 5.51 2.72 -9.91
CA THR A 77 6.22 1.71 -10.70
C THR A 77 5.61 1.42 -12.07
N GLU A 78 4.30 1.66 -12.25
CA GLU A 78 3.59 1.31 -13.47
C GLU A 78 3.14 2.54 -14.26
N LEU A 79 2.31 3.43 -13.65
CA LEU A 79 1.74 4.60 -14.33
C LEU A 79 1.49 5.77 -13.37
N PRO A 80 2.17 6.90 -13.50
CA PRO A 80 3.20 7.27 -14.46
C PRO A 80 4.51 6.47 -14.33
N GLY A 81 4.77 5.83 -13.17
CA GLY A 81 5.95 5.04 -12.92
C GLY A 81 7.10 5.83 -12.28
N ALA A 82 8.34 5.41 -12.55
CA ALA A 82 9.53 5.98 -11.93
C ALA A 82 9.59 7.52 -12.05
N GLY A 83 9.92 8.19 -10.92
CA GLY A 83 10.00 9.65 -10.85
C GLY A 83 8.68 10.35 -10.50
N THR A 84 7.59 9.61 -10.29
CA THR A 84 6.31 10.17 -9.83
C THR A 84 6.41 10.71 -8.41
N VAL A 85 5.86 11.91 -8.17
CA VAL A 85 5.78 12.53 -6.86
C VAL A 85 4.33 12.60 -6.39
N TYR A 86 4.02 11.98 -5.27
CA TYR A 86 2.69 12.02 -4.65
C TYR A 86 2.43 13.39 -4.03
N THR A 87 1.26 14.00 -4.32
CA THR A 87 0.85 15.29 -3.74
C THR A 87 -0.43 15.19 -2.93
N HIS A 88 -1.38 14.34 -3.35
CA HIS A 88 -2.65 14.19 -2.63
C HIS A 88 -3.25 12.80 -2.85
N GLN A 89 -4.03 12.32 -1.85
CA GLN A 89 -4.78 11.08 -1.93
C GLN A 89 -6.06 11.17 -1.12
N THR A 90 -7.18 10.72 -1.72
CA THR A 90 -8.39 10.37 -0.98
C THR A 90 -8.58 8.86 -0.98
N LEU A 91 -9.10 8.30 0.09
CA LEU A 91 -9.38 6.88 0.23
C LEU A 91 -10.72 6.66 0.94
N ASP A 92 -11.61 5.93 0.27
CA ASP A 92 -12.86 5.43 0.82
C ASP A 92 -12.74 3.92 1.02
N PHE A 93 -12.75 3.46 2.27
CA PHE A 93 -12.66 2.05 2.63
C PHE A 93 -14.05 1.43 2.63
N VAL A 94 -14.41 0.76 1.55
CA VAL A 94 -15.77 0.27 1.27
C VAL A 94 -16.04 -1.07 1.96
N LYS A 95 -15.07 -2.00 1.85
CA LYS A 95 -15.18 -3.35 2.43
C LYS A 95 -13.86 -3.79 3.06
N PRO A 96 -13.91 -4.64 4.11
CA PRO A 96 -12.70 -5.22 4.68
C PRO A 96 -12.05 -6.19 3.69
N VAL A 97 -10.72 -6.22 3.70
CA VAL A 97 -9.90 -7.19 2.94
C VAL A 97 -9.45 -8.28 3.91
N ARG A 98 -9.68 -9.54 3.55
CA ARG A 98 -9.36 -10.73 4.37
C ARG A 98 -8.14 -11.45 3.84
N ILE A 99 -7.52 -12.26 4.70
CA ILE A 99 -6.42 -13.13 4.28
C ILE A 99 -6.90 -14.04 3.14
N GLY A 100 -6.09 -14.11 2.10
CA GLY A 100 -6.39 -14.88 0.89
C GLY A 100 -7.13 -14.11 -0.20
N ASP A 101 -7.71 -12.94 0.09
CA ASP A 101 -8.27 -12.08 -0.95
C ASP A 101 -7.20 -11.68 -1.95
N GLU A 102 -7.56 -11.71 -3.22
CA GLU A 102 -6.73 -11.24 -4.32
C GLU A 102 -7.30 -9.91 -4.83
N LEU A 103 -6.51 -8.86 -4.67
CA LEU A 103 -6.91 -7.51 -5.09
C LEU A 103 -6.38 -7.21 -6.48
N LEU A 104 -7.24 -6.64 -7.32
CA LEU A 104 -6.87 -5.92 -8.53
C LEU A 104 -6.90 -4.42 -8.20
N VAL A 105 -5.73 -3.80 -8.22
CA VAL A 105 -5.54 -2.38 -7.94
C VAL A 105 -5.32 -1.68 -9.25
N THR A 106 -6.20 -0.74 -9.61
CA THR A 106 -6.17 -0.02 -10.87
C THR A 106 -6.10 1.48 -10.63
N VAL A 107 -5.21 2.15 -11.35
CA VAL A 107 -5.20 3.61 -11.46
C VAL A 107 -5.52 4.01 -12.90
N THR A 108 -6.32 5.06 -13.08
CA THR A 108 -6.74 5.55 -14.40
C THR A 108 -6.54 7.05 -14.47
N VAL A 109 -5.87 7.54 -15.51
CA VAL A 109 -5.70 8.98 -15.74
C VAL A 109 -7.07 9.63 -15.93
N ARG A 110 -7.48 10.47 -14.97
CA ARG A 110 -8.73 11.23 -15.02
C ARG A 110 -8.55 12.58 -15.70
N GLU A 111 -7.48 13.30 -15.33
CA GLU A 111 -7.27 14.67 -15.75
C GLU A 111 -5.79 15.02 -15.75
N LYS A 112 -5.35 15.77 -16.76
CA LYS A 112 -4.02 16.39 -16.81
C LYS A 112 -4.15 17.87 -16.50
N LYS A 113 -3.34 18.37 -15.58
CA LYS A 113 -3.31 19.77 -15.15
C LYS A 113 -1.99 20.43 -15.53
N PRO A 114 -1.90 21.76 -15.56
CA PRO A 114 -0.62 22.46 -15.76
C PRO A 114 0.47 22.02 -14.79
N ASN A 115 1.73 22.23 -15.17
CA ASN A 115 2.92 21.93 -14.35
C ASN A 115 3.07 20.43 -14.02
N ALA A 116 2.71 19.58 -14.97
CA ALA A 116 2.80 18.12 -14.87
C ALA A 116 1.95 17.47 -13.77
N TYR A 117 0.99 18.19 -13.19
CA TYR A 117 0.02 17.58 -12.28
C TYR A 117 -0.96 16.69 -13.03
N VAL A 118 -1.24 15.52 -12.45
CA VAL A 118 -2.18 14.54 -13.03
C VAL A 118 -3.04 13.97 -11.92
N ILE A 119 -4.35 13.89 -12.18
CA ILE A 119 -5.31 13.24 -11.29
C ILE A 119 -5.59 11.84 -11.83
N PHE A 120 -5.53 10.87 -10.93
CA PHE A 120 -5.87 9.47 -11.18
C PHE A 120 -7.08 9.06 -10.36
N ASP A 121 -8.02 8.35 -10.99
CA ASP A 121 -8.97 7.51 -10.28
C ASP A 121 -8.26 6.28 -9.76
N CYS A 122 -8.57 5.88 -8.53
CA CYS A 122 -7.97 4.73 -7.86
C CYS A 122 -9.09 3.78 -7.45
N ASP A 123 -9.09 2.58 -8.03
CA ASP A 123 -10.07 1.54 -7.75
C ASP A 123 -9.38 0.26 -7.31
N VAL A 124 -9.89 -0.36 -6.25
CA VAL A 124 -9.42 -1.66 -5.78
C VAL A 124 -10.61 -2.59 -5.64
N VAL A 125 -10.58 -3.68 -6.39
CA VAL A 125 -11.60 -4.73 -6.34
C VAL A 125 -11.00 -6.06 -5.91
N ASN A 126 -11.82 -6.89 -5.24
CA ASN A 126 -11.42 -8.25 -4.85
C ASN A 126 -11.64 -9.25 -6.00
N GLN A 127 -11.32 -10.53 -5.76
CA GLN A 127 -11.41 -11.63 -6.73
C GLN A 127 -12.81 -11.91 -7.26
N ILE A 128 -13.86 -11.41 -6.62
CA ILE A 128 -15.25 -11.55 -7.07
C ILE A 128 -15.81 -10.24 -7.66
N GLY A 129 -14.93 -9.24 -7.89
CA GLY A 129 -15.30 -7.97 -8.49
C GLY A 129 -15.96 -6.96 -7.53
N GLU A 130 -15.96 -7.21 -6.23
CA GLU A 130 -16.47 -6.24 -5.27
C GLU A 130 -15.44 -5.15 -4.99
N GLN A 131 -15.87 -3.90 -5.01
CA GLN A 131 -15.03 -2.77 -4.62
C GLN A 131 -14.74 -2.80 -3.12
N VAL A 132 -13.45 -2.81 -2.78
CA VAL A 132 -12.98 -2.81 -1.37
C VAL A 132 -12.41 -1.46 -0.97
N LEU A 133 -11.87 -0.70 -1.94
CA LEU A 133 -11.35 0.64 -1.74
C LEU A 133 -11.52 1.44 -3.02
N SER A 134 -11.81 2.73 -2.88
CA SER A 134 -11.84 3.70 -3.98
C SER A 134 -11.27 5.04 -3.53
N GLY A 135 -11.01 5.90 -4.49
CA GLY A 135 -10.56 7.26 -4.23
C GLY A 135 -9.90 7.88 -5.45
N TRP A 136 -9.14 8.93 -5.24
CA TRP A 136 -8.34 9.56 -6.29
C TRP A 136 -7.03 10.06 -5.72
N ALA A 137 -6.02 10.09 -6.58
CA ALA A 137 -4.70 10.61 -6.29
C ALA A 137 -4.37 11.80 -7.18
N GLU A 138 -3.61 12.76 -6.66
CA GLU A 138 -2.93 13.75 -7.47
C GLU A 138 -1.43 13.53 -7.35
N VAL A 139 -0.77 13.54 -8.48
CA VAL A 139 0.68 13.36 -8.56
C VAL A 139 1.29 14.41 -9.47
N ILE A 140 2.59 14.69 -9.30
CA ILE A 140 3.40 15.34 -10.33
C ILE A 140 4.05 14.21 -11.13
N ALA A 141 3.68 14.10 -12.41
CA ALA A 141 4.25 13.12 -13.31
C ALA A 141 5.68 13.51 -13.73
N PRO A 142 6.58 12.56 -13.97
CA PRO A 142 7.89 12.85 -14.55
C PRO A 142 7.74 13.49 -15.93
N THR A 143 8.61 14.44 -16.26
CA THR A 143 8.69 15.07 -17.58
C THR A 143 9.68 14.39 -18.51
N ASP A 144 10.65 13.72 -17.93
CA ASP A 144 11.71 13.03 -18.67
C ASP A 144 11.49 11.52 -18.66
N LYS A 145 11.94 10.87 -19.75
CA LYS A 145 11.94 9.40 -19.81
C LYS A 145 13.00 8.85 -18.87
N ILE A 146 12.58 7.98 -17.96
CA ILE A 146 13.43 7.33 -16.98
C ILE A 146 13.47 5.84 -17.29
N GLU A 147 14.68 5.28 -17.33
CA GLU A 147 14.91 3.84 -17.31
C GLU A 147 15.87 3.52 -16.16
N SER A 148 15.47 2.63 -15.28
CA SER A 148 16.27 2.21 -14.13
C SER A 148 16.26 0.70 -14.00
N GLU A 149 17.33 0.13 -13.51
CA GLU A 149 17.34 -1.26 -13.08
C GLU A 149 16.45 -1.42 -11.83
N ILE A 150 15.76 -2.55 -11.73
CA ILE A 150 14.99 -2.87 -10.53
C ILE A 150 15.98 -3.15 -9.40
N VAL A 151 15.80 -2.45 -8.29
CA VAL A 151 16.55 -2.73 -7.05
C VAL A 151 16.05 -4.04 -6.46
N GLU A 152 16.92 -5.02 -6.31
CA GLU A 152 16.61 -6.25 -5.60
C GLU A 152 16.37 -5.95 -4.12
N LEU A 153 15.21 -6.37 -3.63
CA LEU A 153 14.90 -6.25 -2.21
C LEU A 153 15.56 -7.40 -1.44
N PRO A 154 16.00 -7.15 -0.19
CA PRO A 154 16.53 -8.21 0.64
C PRO A 154 15.45 -9.23 1.01
N ASP A 155 15.85 -10.50 1.17
CA ASP A 155 14.97 -11.50 1.75
C ASP A 155 14.66 -11.15 3.20
N ILE A 156 13.37 -11.23 3.56
CA ILE A 156 12.90 -11.01 4.93
C ILE A 156 12.35 -12.32 5.48
N PHE A 157 12.90 -12.77 6.60
CA PHE A 157 12.44 -13.96 7.31
C PHE A 157 11.69 -13.55 8.59
N LEU A 158 10.37 -13.76 8.60
CA LEU A 158 9.55 -13.56 9.79
C LEU A 158 9.67 -14.81 10.69
N ASN A 159 10.33 -14.67 11.85
CA ASN A 159 10.48 -15.76 12.78
C ASN A 159 9.43 -15.66 13.91
N GLU A 160 8.51 -16.63 13.96
CA GLU A 160 7.44 -16.69 14.97
C GLU A 160 7.90 -17.22 16.35
N ARG A 161 9.15 -17.67 16.48
CA ARG A 161 9.61 -18.29 17.74
C ARG A 161 9.88 -17.24 18.82
N GLN A 162 9.57 -17.64 20.07
CA GLN A 162 9.81 -16.93 21.33
C GLN A 162 11.22 -16.27 21.49
N GLN A 163 12.19 -16.68 20.67
CA GLN A 163 13.53 -16.08 20.57
C GLN A 163 13.52 -14.61 20.12
N LEU A 164 12.50 -14.15 19.42
CA LEU A 164 12.39 -12.73 19.05
C LEU A 164 12.12 -11.86 20.28
N ASN A 165 11.26 -12.33 21.19
CA ASN A 165 11.02 -11.64 22.47
C ASN A 165 12.30 -11.56 23.33
N ASP A 166 13.14 -12.59 23.30
CA ASP A 166 14.43 -12.58 23.99
C ASP A 166 15.43 -11.65 23.31
N LEU A 167 15.41 -11.54 21.97
CA LEU A 167 16.23 -10.59 21.22
C LEU A 167 15.78 -9.15 21.47
N LEU A 168 14.48 -8.88 21.43
CA LEU A 168 13.89 -7.55 21.70
C LEU A 168 14.09 -7.14 23.17
N ASN A 169 14.04 -8.08 24.11
CA ASN A 169 14.35 -7.83 25.51
C ASN A 169 15.85 -7.55 25.74
N ARG A 170 16.72 -8.08 24.89
CA ARG A 170 18.17 -7.77 24.90
C ARG A 170 18.49 -6.43 24.23
N CYS A 171 17.69 -5.99 23.25
CA CYS A 171 17.80 -4.67 22.63
C CYS A 171 17.00 -3.64 23.42
N LYS A 172 17.40 -3.31 24.63
CA LYS A 172 16.78 -2.29 25.51
C LYS A 172 16.70 -0.87 24.90
N ALA A 173 17.07 -0.68 23.66
CA ALA A 173 17.09 0.60 22.95
C ALA A 173 15.85 0.87 22.06
N TYR A 174 15.00 -0.13 21.78
CA TYR A 174 13.81 0.10 20.98
C TYR A 174 12.63 0.49 21.86
N ARG A 175 12.44 1.78 22.07
CA ARG A 175 11.18 2.31 22.59
C ARG A 175 10.20 2.44 21.41
N PRO A 176 9.04 1.75 21.43
CA PRO A 176 7.98 2.07 20.48
C PRO A 176 7.63 3.56 20.65
N LEU A 177 7.42 4.24 19.54
CA LEU A 177 6.93 5.62 19.54
C LEU A 177 5.63 5.68 20.35
N ARG A 178 5.73 6.14 21.61
CA ARG A 178 4.55 6.46 22.42
C ARG A 178 4.01 7.78 21.89
N VAL A 179 2.99 7.71 21.06
CA VAL A 179 2.17 8.88 20.75
C VAL A 179 1.41 9.23 22.03
N ALA A 180 1.77 10.34 22.66
CA ALA A 180 0.96 10.90 23.73
C ALA A 180 -0.34 11.42 23.09
N VAL A 181 -1.48 10.88 23.48
CA VAL A 181 -2.77 11.49 23.19
C VAL A 181 -2.83 12.76 24.04
N VAL A 182 -2.68 13.93 23.40
CA VAL A 182 -2.87 15.22 24.07
C VAL A 182 -4.38 15.47 24.09
N HIS A 183 -4.98 15.39 25.25
CA HIS A 183 -6.36 15.88 25.44
C HIS A 183 -6.30 17.41 25.42
N PRO A 184 -7.18 18.10 24.67
CA PRO A 184 -7.30 19.53 24.82
C PRO A 184 -7.67 19.84 26.27
N CYS A 185 -6.94 20.76 26.89
CA CYS A 185 -7.31 21.29 28.20
C CYS A 185 -8.64 22.03 28.05
N ASP A 186 -9.58 21.75 28.96
CA ASP A 186 -10.81 22.53 29.15
C ASP A 186 -10.50 23.98 29.52
#